data_f7dc7fcc191c8ff0e3daf3f2d45aeeff
#
_entry.id   f7dc7fcc191c8ff0e3daf3f2d45aeeff
#
_cell.length_a   1.000
_cell.length_b   1.000
_cell.length_c   1.000
_cell.angle_alpha   90.00
_cell.angle_beta   90.00
_cell.angle_gamma   90.00
#
_symmetry.space_group_name_H-M   'P 1'
#
loop_
_entity.id
_entity.type
_entity.pdbx_description
1 polymer ?
#
loop_
_entity_poly.entity_id
_entity_poly.type
_entity_poly.pdbx_seq_one_letter_code
_entity_poly.pdbx_strand_id
1 'polypeptide(L)'
;MLKREMNIADYDAELWRAMEQEVVRQEEHIELIASENYTSPRVMQAQGSQLTNKYAEGYPGKRYYGGCEYVDIVEQLAIDRAKALFGADYANVQPHSGSQANFAVYTALLQPGDTILGMSLAHGGHLTHGSPVNLSGKLYNVISYGIDDKGQIDYNELAELAKTHKPKMIVGGFSAYSGVVDWAKMREIADSIGAYLFVDMAHVAGLVAADVY
;
A
#
# COMPACT_ATOMS: atom_id res chain seq x y z
N MET A 1 25.04 -22.98 -18.72
CA MET A 1 24.81 -21.58 -19.07
C MET A 1 23.31 -21.41 -19.31
N LEU A 2 22.66 -20.48 -18.63
CA LEU A 2 21.23 -20.23 -18.83
C LEU A 2 21.02 -19.67 -20.24
N LYS A 3 20.15 -20.30 -21.03
CA LYS A 3 19.79 -19.84 -22.37
C LYS A 3 18.63 -18.81 -22.22
N ARG A 4 18.68 -17.73 -23.00
CA ARG A 4 17.61 -16.71 -22.98
C ARG A 4 16.27 -17.23 -23.51
N GLU A 5 16.31 -18.30 -24.28
CA GLU A 5 15.13 -18.92 -24.90
C GLU A 5 14.48 -20.02 -24.03
N MET A 6 14.98 -20.24 -22.81
CA MET A 6 14.34 -21.17 -21.87
C MET A 6 12.98 -20.60 -21.45
N ASN A 7 11.94 -21.39 -21.66
CA ASN A 7 10.58 -21.03 -21.26
C ASN A 7 9.95 -22.12 -20.39
N ILE A 8 8.91 -21.80 -19.69
CA ILE A 8 8.22 -22.71 -18.76
C ILE A 8 7.48 -23.79 -19.53
N ALA A 9 6.90 -23.47 -20.69
CA ALA A 9 6.11 -24.41 -21.49
C ALA A 9 6.88 -25.67 -21.89
N ASP A 10 8.18 -25.54 -22.20
CA ASP A 10 9.05 -26.64 -22.61
C ASP A 10 9.61 -27.44 -21.42
N TYR A 11 9.53 -26.91 -20.22
CA TYR A 11 10.16 -27.50 -19.04
C TYR A 11 9.17 -28.03 -18.01
N ASP A 12 8.11 -27.29 -17.73
CA ASP A 12 7.09 -27.62 -16.73
C ASP A 12 5.69 -27.41 -17.31
N ALA A 13 5.21 -28.45 -17.97
CA ALA A 13 3.92 -28.43 -18.66
C ALA A 13 2.73 -28.31 -17.69
N GLU A 14 2.87 -28.72 -16.42
CA GLU A 14 1.84 -28.61 -15.40
C GLU A 14 1.66 -27.16 -14.96
N LEU A 15 2.78 -26.51 -14.63
CA LEU A 15 2.79 -25.08 -14.29
C LEU A 15 2.32 -24.23 -15.46
N TRP A 16 2.82 -24.51 -16.68
CA TRP A 16 2.41 -23.77 -17.87
C TRP A 16 0.91 -23.84 -18.11
N ARG A 17 0.32 -25.02 -17.98
CA ARG A 17 -1.14 -25.19 -18.12
C ARG A 17 -1.93 -24.39 -17.10
N ALA A 18 -1.47 -24.34 -15.85
CA ALA A 18 -2.11 -23.53 -14.80
C ALA A 18 -2.04 -22.04 -15.13
N MET A 19 -0.91 -21.56 -15.64
CA MET A 19 -0.75 -20.16 -16.06
C MET A 19 -1.68 -19.80 -17.23
N GLU A 20 -1.77 -20.66 -18.24
CA GLU A 20 -2.68 -20.47 -19.38
C GLU A 20 -4.16 -20.47 -18.94
N GLN A 21 -4.54 -21.35 -18.01
CA GLN A 21 -5.89 -21.36 -17.45
C GLN A 21 -6.22 -20.09 -16.66
N GLU A 22 -5.24 -19.51 -15.95
CA GLU A 22 -5.44 -18.25 -15.27
C GLU A 22 -5.63 -17.09 -16.25
N VAL A 23 -4.93 -17.08 -17.39
CA VAL A 23 -5.19 -16.08 -18.44
C VAL A 23 -6.65 -16.17 -18.91
N VAL A 24 -7.15 -17.39 -19.20
CA VAL A 24 -8.55 -17.61 -19.61
C VAL A 24 -9.49 -17.15 -18.51
N ARG A 25 -9.21 -17.48 -17.24
CA ARG A 25 -10.05 -17.04 -16.12
C ARG A 25 -10.17 -15.51 -16.06
N GLN A 26 -9.05 -14.81 -16.20
CA GLN A 26 -9.04 -13.34 -16.15
C GLN A 26 -9.82 -12.71 -17.32
N GLU A 27 -9.79 -13.32 -18.50
CA GLU A 27 -10.52 -12.82 -19.68
C GLU A 27 -12.03 -13.10 -19.59
N GLU A 28 -12.43 -14.24 -19.02
CA GLU A 28 -13.82 -14.72 -19.07
C GLU A 28 -14.63 -14.39 -17.81
N HIS A 29 -14.01 -13.94 -16.71
CA HIS A 29 -14.70 -13.68 -15.46
C HIS A 29 -14.68 -12.18 -15.11
N ILE A 30 -15.78 -11.75 -14.50
CA ILE A 30 -15.88 -10.39 -13.94
C ILE A 30 -15.19 -10.39 -12.58
N GLU A 31 -14.17 -9.54 -12.45
CA GLU A 31 -13.46 -9.35 -11.19
C GLU A 31 -14.20 -8.34 -10.30
N LEU A 32 -14.57 -8.77 -9.08
CA LEU A 32 -15.27 -7.94 -8.09
C LEU A 32 -14.43 -7.65 -6.84
N ILE A 33 -13.17 -8.07 -6.82
CA ILE A 33 -12.25 -7.74 -5.73
C ILE A 33 -11.70 -6.35 -5.98
N ALA A 34 -12.11 -5.37 -5.17
CA ALA A 34 -11.81 -3.95 -5.38
C ALA A 34 -10.30 -3.61 -5.39
N SER A 35 -9.46 -4.45 -4.80
CA SER A 35 -8.00 -4.27 -4.76
C SER A 35 -7.27 -4.85 -5.98
N GLU A 36 -7.93 -5.63 -6.83
CA GLU A 36 -7.29 -6.17 -8.03
C GLU A 36 -7.21 -5.13 -9.15
N ASN A 37 -6.07 -5.11 -9.82
CA ASN A 37 -5.82 -4.23 -10.95
C ASN A 37 -4.90 -4.95 -11.95
N TYR A 38 -5.39 -5.17 -13.15
CA TYR A 38 -4.64 -5.87 -14.18
C TYR A 38 -3.47 -5.02 -14.67
N THR A 39 -2.26 -5.56 -14.53
CA THR A 39 -1.06 -4.87 -14.97
C THR A 39 -0.87 -4.97 -16.48
N SER A 40 -0.20 -4.00 -17.06
CA SER A 40 0.21 -4.09 -18.46
C SER A 40 1.31 -5.15 -18.66
N PRO A 41 1.42 -5.75 -19.88
CA PRO A 41 2.53 -6.65 -20.19
C PRO A 41 3.92 -6.05 -19.94
N ARG A 42 4.07 -4.72 -20.01
CA ARG A 42 5.32 -4.02 -19.72
C ARG A 42 5.71 -4.13 -18.23
N VAL A 43 4.75 -4.09 -17.32
CA VAL A 43 4.99 -4.27 -15.88
C VAL A 43 5.45 -5.70 -15.64
N MET A 44 4.77 -6.70 -16.20
CA MET A 44 5.17 -8.10 -16.08
C MET A 44 6.55 -8.36 -16.68
N GLN A 45 6.89 -7.76 -17.82
CA GLN A 45 8.22 -7.87 -18.44
C GLN A 45 9.32 -7.27 -17.54
N ALA A 46 9.06 -6.13 -16.91
CA ALA A 46 10.02 -5.52 -15.98
C ALA A 46 10.24 -6.40 -14.74
N GLN A 47 9.15 -6.90 -14.16
CA GLN A 47 9.18 -7.75 -12.97
C GLN A 47 9.90 -9.08 -13.22
N GLY A 48 9.68 -9.72 -14.37
CA GLY A 48 10.31 -10.98 -14.77
C GLY A 48 11.66 -10.82 -15.47
N SER A 49 12.30 -9.67 -15.38
CA SER A 49 13.59 -9.41 -16.05
C SER A 49 14.79 -9.90 -15.23
N GLN A 50 16.00 -9.74 -15.80
CA GLN A 50 17.27 -10.05 -15.14
C GLN A 50 17.52 -9.24 -13.86
N LEU A 51 16.79 -8.16 -13.63
CA LEU A 51 16.83 -7.41 -12.36
C LEU A 51 16.50 -8.31 -11.16
N THR A 52 15.65 -9.32 -11.36
CA THR A 52 15.31 -10.34 -10.35
C THR A 52 16.53 -11.07 -9.77
N ASN A 53 17.61 -11.19 -10.53
CA ASN A 53 18.83 -11.90 -10.11
C ASN A 53 19.75 -11.05 -9.22
N LYS A 54 19.50 -9.73 -9.12
CA LYS A 54 20.43 -8.83 -8.43
C LYS A 54 20.05 -8.60 -6.99
N TYR A 55 20.93 -9.00 -6.07
CA TYR A 55 20.83 -8.64 -4.66
C TYR A 55 21.29 -7.19 -4.45
N ALA A 56 20.40 -6.31 -4.03
CA ALA A 56 20.61 -4.87 -4.01
C ALA A 56 20.20 -4.25 -2.66
N GLU A 57 20.66 -4.84 -1.55
CA GLU A 57 20.42 -4.31 -0.22
C GLU A 57 21.01 -2.90 -0.07
N GLY A 58 20.24 -2.02 0.56
CA GLY A 58 20.55 -0.59 0.68
C GLY A 58 19.71 0.25 -0.28
N TYR A 59 20.21 1.43 -0.63
CA TYR A 59 19.53 2.40 -1.49
C TYR A 59 20.41 2.81 -2.68
N PRO A 60 19.87 3.43 -3.74
CA PRO A 60 20.68 3.95 -4.84
C PRO A 60 21.89 4.75 -4.38
N GLY A 61 23.07 4.41 -4.85
CA GLY A 61 24.34 5.01 -4.46
C GLY A 61 24.84 4.66 -3.05
N LYS A 62 24.08 3.88 -2.27
CA LYS A 62 24.42 3.45 -0.90
C LYS A 62 24.09 1.97 -0.72
N ARG A 63 24.68 1.11 -1.54
CA ARG A 63 24.50 -0.34 -1.49
C ARG A 63 25.54 -1.01 -0.60
N TYR A 64 25.15 -2.14 -0.01
CA TYR A 64 26.09 -2.99 0.74
C TYR A 64 26.93 -3.87 -0.18
N TYR A 65 26.52 -4.10 -1.44
CA TYR A 65 27.18 -4.98 -2.41
C TYR A 65 27.46 -4.26 -3.72
N GLY A 66 28.48 -4.71 -4.45
CA GLY A 66 28.85 -4.20 -5.76
C GLY A 66 27.92 -4.68 -6.89
N GLY A 67 28.08 -4.13 -8.08
CA GLY A 67 27.33 -4.51 -9.29
C GLY A 67 25.91 -3.97 -9.32
N CYS A 68 25.64 -2.84 -8.63
CA CYS A 68 24.30 -2.27 -8.49
C CYS A 68 24.05 -1.07 -9.43
N GLU A 69 25.00 -0.73 -10.29
CA GLU A 69 24.94 0.46 -11.15
C GLU A 69 23.67 0.57 -11.99
N TYR A 70 23.15 -0.56 -12.47
CA TYR A 70 21.93 -0.57 -13.30
C TYR A 70 20.65 -0.68 -12.47
N VAL A 71 20.64 -1.42 -11.38
CA VAL A 71 19.49 -1.47 -10.48
C VAL A 71 19.31 -0.13 -9.77
N ASP A 72 20.39 0.60 -9.51
CA ASP A 72 20.34 1.97 -8.97
C ASP A 72 19.59 2.90 -9.92
N ILE A 73 19.87 2.82 -11.22
CA ILE A 73 19.16 3.62 -12.23
C ILE A 73 17.66 3.27 -12.22
N VAL A 74 17.32 1.99 -12.18
CA VAL A 74 15.91 1.56 -12.20
C VAL A 74 15.18 2.02 -10.95
N GLU A 75 15.76 1.85 -9.77
CA GLU A 75 15.15 2.28 -8.52
C GLU A 75 15.03 3.80 -8.45
N GLN A 76 16.07 4.55 -8.87
CA GLN A 76 16.01 6.00 -8.90
C GLN A 76 14.93 6.51 -9.87
N LEU A 77 14.78 5.91 -11.06
CA LEU A 77 13.69 6.24 -11.97
C LEU A 77 12.31 5.99 -11.36
N ALA A 78 12.14 4.91 -10.59
CA ALA A 78 10.88 4.63 -9.91
C ALA A 78 10.58 5.68 -8.82
N ILE A 79 11.59 6.07 -8.03
CA ILE A 79 11.47 7.14 -7.02
C ILE A 79 11.07 8.46 -7.67
N ASP A 80 11.80 8.89 -8.70
CA ASP A 80 11.59 10.18 -9.35
C ASP A 80 10.19 10.25 -10.01
N ARG A 81 9.77 9.15 -10.64
CA ARG A 81 8.45 9.06 -11.28
C ARG A 81 7.32 9.01 -10.25
N ALA A 82 7.47 8.31 -9.15
CA ALA A 82 6.49 8.31 -8.06
C ALA A 82 6.35 9.72 -7.45
N LYS A 83 7.46 10.40 -7.20
CA LYS A 83 7.45 11.80 -6.72
C LYS A 83 6.74 12.73 -7.71
N ALA A 84 7.05 12.62 -8.99
CA ALA A 84 6.42 13.45 -10.02
C ALA A 84 4.92 13.17 -10.18
N LEU A 85 4.53 11.88 -10.10
CA LEU A 85 3.14 11.46 -10.27
C LEU A 85 2.22 11.96 -9.15
N PHE A 86 2.72 11.94 -7.91
CA PHE A 86 1.93 12.30 -6.72
C PHE A 86 2.28 13.67 -6.13
N GLY A 87 3.18 14.44 -6.76
CA GLY A 87 3.64 15.72 -6.21
C GLY A 87 4.33 15.58 -4.86
N ALA A 88 4.97 14.43 -4.58
CA ALA A 88 5.53 14.11 -3.28
C ALA A 88 6.99 14.58 -3.15
N ASP A 89 7.36 15.05 -1.95
CA ASP A 89 8.75 15.43 -1.65
C ASP A 89 9.68 14.23 -1.58
N TYR A 90 9.16 13.09 -1.07
CA TYR A 90 9.90 11.86 -0.89
C TYR A 90 9.12 10.66 -1.39
N ALA A 91 9.82 9.61 -1.84
CA ALA A 91 9.23 8.33 -2.18
C ALA A 91 10.18 7.18 -1.79
N ASN A 92 9.61 6.09 -1.30
CA ASN A 92 10.27 4.81 -1.11
C ASN A 92 9.52 3.76 -1.93
N VAL A 93 10.22 3.12 -2.86
CA VAL A 93 9.62 2.17 -3.81
C VAL A 93 10.03 0.72 -3.52
N GLN A 94 10.66 0.46 -2.38
CA GLN A 94 11.15 -0.88 -2.03
C GLN A 94 10.11 -1.83 -1.45
N PRO A 95 9.03 -1.39 -0.75
CA PRO A 95 8.04 -2.32 -0.25
C PRO A 95 7.44 -3.19 -1.35
N HIS A 96 7.34 -4.50 -1.12
CA HIS A 96 6.77 -5.45 -2.08
C HIS A 96 5.24 -5.52 -2.04
N SER A 97 4.61 -4.89 -1.04
CA SER A 97 3.16 -4.89 -0.85
C SER A 97 2.71 -3.69 -0.03
N GLY A 98 1.41 -3.34 -0.13
CA GLY A 98 0.80 -2.33 0.73
C GLY A 98 0.94 -2.66 2.21
N SER A 99 0.78 -3.92 2.60
CA SER A 99 0.98 -4.35 4.00
C SER A 99 2.39 -4.08 4.49
N GLN A 100 3.42 -4.34 3.68
CA GLN A 100 4.81 -4.02 4.03
C GLN A 100 5.03 -2.51 4.10
N ALA A 101 4.47 -1.75 3.16
CA ALA A 101 4.56 -0.28 3.18
C ALA A 101 3.93 0.30 4.45
N ASN A 102 2.72 -0.14 4.81
CA ASN A 102 2.04 0.30 6.02
C ASN A 102 2.86 -0.06 7.27
N PHE A 103 3.40 -1.27 7.32
CA PHE A 103 4.21 -1.70 8.45
C PHE A 103 5.53 -0.91 8.56
N ALA A 104 6.15 -0.56 7.44
CA ALA A 104 7.33 0.31 7.43
C ALA A 104 7.02 1.69 8.01
N VAL A 105 5.87 2.30 7.65
CA VAL A 105 5.43 3.58 8.21
C VAL A 105 5.20 3.47 9.72
N TYR A 106 4.47 2.45 10.18
CA TYR A 106 4.26 2.23 11.61
C TYR A 106 5.58 2.08 12.38
N THR A 107 6.48 1.25 11.88
CA THR A 107 7.78 0.99 12.53
C THR A 107 8.67 2.23 12.58
N ALA A 108 8.60 3.09 11.56
CA ALA A 108 9.37 4.32 11.51
C ALA A 108 8.87 5.39 12.49
N LEU A 109 7.56 5.45 12.74
CA LEU A 109 6.93 6.57 13.46
C LEU A 109 6.40 6.20 14.85
N LEU A 110 6.20 4.92 15.13
CA LEU A 110 5.55 4.44 16.36
C LEU A 110 6.43 3.44 17.11
N GLN A 111 6.11 3.27 18.40
CA GLN A 111 6.63 2.20 19.23
C GLN A 111 5.53 1.18 19.55
N PRO A 112 5.85 -0.10 19.77
CA PRO A 112 4.88 -1.08 20.25
C PRO A 112 4.16 -0.56 21.51
N GLY A 113 2.82 -0.67 21.52
CA GLY A 113 1.98 -0.13 22.58
C GLY A 113 1.48 1.31 22.36
N ASP A 114 1.98 2.02 21.35
CA ASP A 114 1.39 3.31 20.98
C ASP A 114 -0.04 3.15 20.47
N THR A 115 -0.84 4.20 20.63
CA THR A 115 -2.23 4.18 20.18
C THR A 115 -2.35 4.68 18.75
N ILE A 116 -3.10 3.95 17.93
CA ILE A 116 -3.52 4.35 16.59
C ILE A 116 -5.04 4.43 16.51
N LEU A 117 -5.55 5.32 15.68
CA LEU A 117 -6.97 5.50 15.40
C LEU A 117 -7.22 5.20 13.93
N GLY A 118 -7.91 4.10 13.61
CA GLY A 118 -8.16 3.62 12.25
C GLY A 118 -9.63 3.34 11.99
N MET A 119 -10.03 3.24 10.71
CA MET A 119 -11.41 2.90 10.38
C MET A 119 -11.73 1.45 10.77
N SER A 120 -12.90 1.25 11.37
CA SER A 120 -13.41 -0.08 11.69
C SER A 120 -13.47 -0.97 10.45
N LEU A 121 -13.04 -2.22 10.58
CA LEU A 121 -13.13 -3.21 9.51
C LEU A 121 -14.56 -3.42 9.04
N ALA A 122 -15.53 -3.38 9.97
CA ALA A 122 -16.96 -3.51 9.67
C ALA A 122 -17.52 -2.34 8.84
N HIS A 123 -16.83 -1.21 8.83
CA HIS A 123 -17.22 -0.01 8.09
C HIS A 123 -16.35 0.24 6.85
N GLY A 124 -15.55 -0.72 6.46
CA GLY A 124 -14.75 -0.67 5.24
C GLY A 124 -13.26 -0.43 5.45
N GLY A 125 -12.77 -0.44 6.68
CA GLY A 125 -11.34 -0.36 6.98
C GLY A 125 -10.53 -1.53 6.42
N HIS A 126 -9.22 -1.46 6.51
CA HIS A 126 -8.32 -2.51 6.06
C HIS A 126 -7.74 -3.30 7.24
N LEU A 127 -7.36 -4.57 7.01
CA LEU A 127 -6.74 -5.42 8.05
C LEU A 127 -5.52 -4.77 8.68
N THR A 128 -4.70 -4.09 7.89
CA THR A 128 -3.47 -3.43 8.37
C THR A 128 -3.72 -2.13 9.15
N HIS A 129 -4.97 -1.71 9.30
CA HIS A 129 -5.34 -0.51 10.05
C HIS A 129 -5.77 -0.82 11.49
N GLY A 130 -5.31 -1.93 12.05
CA GLY A 130 -5.49 -2.26 13.44
C GLY A 130 -6.36 -3.50 13.71
N SER A 131 -6.65 -4.32 12.73
CA SER A 131 -7.38 -5.57 12.96
C SER A 131 -6.64 -6.46 13.96
N PRO A 132 -7.33 -7.08 14.95
CA PRO A 132 -6.69 -7.92 15.97
C PRO A 132 -5.93 -9.13 15.43
N VAL A 133 -6.29 -9.61 14.24
CA VAL A 133 -5.60 -10.72 13.57
C VAL A 133 -4.36 -10.28 12.80
N ASN A 134 -4.21 -8.98 12.57
CA ASN A 134 -3.08 -8.39 11.88
C ASN A 134 -1.99 -7.93 12.85
N LEU A 135 -0.77 -7.80 12.34
CA LEU A 135 0.37 -7.33 13.12
C LEU A 135 0.12 -5.93 13.73
N SER A 136 -0.60 -5.04 13.02
CA SER A 136 -0.96 -3.72 13.52
C SER A 136 -1.80 -3.80 14.79
N GLY A 137 -2.80 -4.67 14.84
CA GLY A 137 -3.64 -4.86 16.03
C GLY A 137 -2.96 -5.64 17.16
N LYS A 138 -1.86 -6.35 16.85
CA LYS A 138 -1.07 -7.08 17.88
C LYS A 138 -0.02 -6.21 18.54
N LEU A 139 0.49 -5.20 17.85
CA LEU A 139 1.58 -4.35 18.34
C LEU A 139 1.10 -3.02 18.92
N TYR A 140 -0.04 -2.50 18.48
CA TYR A 140 -0.53 -1.18 18.84
C TYR A 140 -1.86 -1.24 19.57
N ASN A 141 -2.13 -0.23 20.41
CA ASN A 141 -3.46 -0.03 20.97
C ASN A 141 -4.35 0.60 19.91
N VAL A 142 -5.40 -0.12 19.51
CA VAL A 142 -6.24 0.30 18.39
C VAL A 142 -7.57 0.85 18.89
N ILE A 143 -7.88 2.05 18.47
CA ILE A 143 -9.20 2.66 18.59
C ILE A 143 -9.79 2.73 17.18
N SER A 144 -11.06 2.37 17.03
CA SER A 144 -11.72 2.41 15.72
C SER A 144 -12.71 3.58 15.64
N TYR A 145 -12.69 4.32 14.54
CA TYR A 145 -13.75 5.23 14.16
C TYR A 145 -14.68 4.57 13.13
N GLY A 146 -15.88 5.12 12.99
CA GLY A 146 -16.92 4.53 12.17
C GLY A 146 -17.53 5.47 11.15
N ILE A 147 -18.72 5.08 10.72
CA ILE A 147 -19.62 5.86 9.85
C ILE A 147 -20.91 6.18 10.60
N ASP A 148 -21.54 7.26 10.21
CA ASP A 148 -22.86 7.65 10.70
C ASP A 148 -24.01 6.84 10.07
N ASP A 149 -25.24 7.13 10.47
CA ASP A 149 -26.46 6.47 9.94
C ASP A 149 -26.68 6.71 8.44
N LYS A 150 -25.96 7.64 7.82
CA LYS A 150 -25.99 7.92 6.38
C LYS A 150 -24.88 7.22 5.62
N GLY A 151 -24.05 6.43 6.31
CA GLY A 151 -22.91 5.73 5.73
C GLY A 151 -21.69 6.64 5.44
N GLN A 152 -21.60 7.80 6.08
CA GLN A 152 -20.48 8.72 5.93
C GLN A 152 -19.58 8.67 7.17
N ILE A 153 -18.29 8.97 7.01
CA ILE A 153 -17.37 9.07 8.15
C ILE A 153 -17.90 10.11 9.13
N ASP A 154 -18.09 9.70 10.39
CA ASP A 154 -18.47 10.62 11.46
C ASP A 154 -17.23 11.35 11.99
N TYR A 155 -16.97 12.53 11.42
CA TYR A 155 -15.83 13.35 11.82
C TYR A 155 -15.97 13.94 13.23
N ASN A 156 -17.20 14.04 13.79
CA ASN A 156 -17.38 14.48 15.16
C ASN A 156 -16.97 13.37 16.13
N GLU A 157 -17.42 12.14 15.87
CA GLU A 157 -16.96 10.96 16.62
C GLU A 157 -15.44 10.83 16.53
N LEU A 158 -14.88 10.93 15.31
CA LEU A 158 -13.43 10.83 15.08
C LEU A 158 -12.66 11.88 15.91
N ALA A 159 -13.14 13.13 15.95
CA ALA A 159 -12.53 14.20 16.73
C ALA A 159 -12.60 13.94 18.24
N GLU A 160 -13.73 13.45 18.75
CA GLU A 160 -13.88 13.12 20.17
C GLU A 160 -13.03 11.90 20.58
N LEU A 161 -12.94 10.87 19.74
CA LEU A 161 -12.05 9.75 19.95
C LEU A 161 -10.57 10.19 19.96
N ALA A 162 -10.20 11.07 19.02
CA ALA A 162 -8.86 11.64 18.95
C ALA A 162 -8.48 12.41 20.23
N LYS A 163 -9.37 13.27 20.72
CA LYS A 163 -9.16 14.01 21.97
C LYS A 163 -9.07 13.11 23.20
N THR A 164 -9.94 12.10 23.27
CA THR A 164 -10.04 11.20 24.41
C THR A 164 -8.83 10.27 24.50
N HIS A 165 -8.47 9.65 23.38
CA HIS A 165 -7.45 8.59 23.36
C HIS A 165 -6.06 9.08 22.97
N LYS A 166 -5.94 10.30 22.43
CA LYS A 166 -4.67 10.94 22.01
C LYS A 166 -3.77 9.99 21.22
N PRO A 167 -4.27 9.41 20.11
CA PRO A 167 -3.48 8.53 19.31
C PRO A 167 -2.23 9.25 18.76
N LYS A 168 -1.13 8.55 18.61
CA LYS A 168 0.04 9.09 17.91
C LYS A 168 -0.16 9.17 16.41
N MET A 169 -1.07 8.36 15.87
CA MET A 169 -1.35 8.31 14.43
C MET A 169 -2.85 8.10 14.19
N ILE A 170 -3.40 8.89 13.29
CA ILE A 170 -4.70 8.67 12.67
C ILE A 170 -4.47 8.06 11.29
N VAL A 171 -5.08 6.88 11.05
CA VAL A 171 -4.98 6.16 9.78
C VAL A 171 -6.24 6.43 8.97
N GLY A 172 -6.09 7.09 7.84
CA GLY A 172 -7.11 7.25 6.82
C GLY A 172 -6.93 6.24 5.70
N GLY A 173 -7.99 5.96 4.97
CA GLY A 173 -7.99 4.96 3.90
C GLY A 173 -8.78 3.72 4.26
N PHE A 174 -9.13 2.93 3.25
CA PHE A 174 -10.13 1.87 3.39
C PHE A 174 -10.00 0.87 2.23
N SER A 175 -10.67 -0.27 2.41
CA SER A 175 -10.82 -1.29 1.36
C SER A 175 -12.20 -1.28 0.72
N ALA A 176 -13.24 -0.99 1.50
CA ALA A 176 -14.63 -1.16 1.07
C ALA A 176 -15.53 0.07 1.32
N TYR A 177 -15.01 1.13 1.88
CA TYR A 177 -15.75 2.40 2.01
C TYR A 177 -15.77 3.11 0.66
N SER A 178 -16.98 3.43 0.16
CA SER A 178 -17.17 4.02 -1.17
C SER A 178 -17.37 5.55 -1.16
N GLY A 179 -17.37 6.16 0.02
CA GLY A 179 -17.54 7.60 0.15
C GLY A 179 -16.24 8.38 -0.11
N VAL A 180 -16.37 9.66 -0.37
CA VAL A 180 -15.25 10.60 -0.46
C VAL A 180 -14.84 11.05 0.93
N VAL A 181 -13.53 11.06 1.20
CA VAL A 181 -12.98 11.50 2.48
C VAL A 181 -12.63 12.99 2.44
N ASP A 182 -13.02 13.70 3.48
CA ASP A 182 -12.53 15.07 3.71
C ASP A 182 -11.15 15.02 4.38
N TRP A 183 -10.12 14.97 3.57
CA TRP A 183 -8.73 14.90 4.01
C TRP A 183 -8.29 16.13 4.80
N ALA A 184 -8.81 17.31 4.43
CA ALA A 184 -8.51 18.54 5.15
C ALA A 184 -9.03 18.47 6.60
N LYS A 185 -10.24 17.96 6.78
CA LYS A 185 -10.82 17.75 8.09
C LYS A 185 -10.09 16.70 8.93
N MET A 186 -9.66 15.59 8.29
CA MET A 186 -8.82 14.61 8.98
C MET A 186 -7.47 15.20 9.39
N ARG A 187 -6.85 16.04 8.54
CA ARG A 187 -5.61 16.74 8.86
C ARG A 187 -5.81 17.69 10.05
N GLU A 188 -6.87 18.49 10.05
CA GLU A 188 -7.22 19.40 11.16
C GLU A 188 -7.37 18.65 12.49
N ILE A 189 -8.07 17.51 12.48
CA ILE A 189 -8.24 16.69 13.69
C ILE A 189 -6.89 16.16 14.16
N ALA A 190 -6.07 15.62 13.27
CA ALA A 190 -4.75 15.11 13.63
C ALA A 190 -3.83 16.21 14.20
N ASP A 191 -3.83 17.38 13.58
CA ASP A 191 -3.04 18.54 14.04
C ASP A 191 -3.49 19.02 15.42
N SER A 192 -4.79 18.99 15.71
CA SER A 192 -5.35 19.43 17.00
C SER A 192 -4.81 18.66 18.21
N ILE A 193 -4.28 17.45 17.99
CA ILE A 193 -3.73 16.57 19.03
C ILE A 193 -2.23 16.26 18.82
N GLY A 194 -1.60 16.82 17.78
CA GLY A 194 -0.20 16.56 17.43
C GLY A 194 0.07 15.14 16.91
N ALA A 195 -0.95 14.49 16.29
CA ALA A 195 -0.82 13.15 15.72
C ALA A 195 -0.34 13.20 14.27
N TYR A 196 0.31 12.10 13.82
CA TYR A 196 0.52 11.87 12.40
C TYR A 196 -0.81 11.58 11.71
N LEU A 197 -1.02 12.11 10.51
CA LEU A 197 -2.03 11.62 9.58
C LEU A 197 -1.34 10.71 8.56
N PHE A 198 -1.67 9.44 8.61
CA PHE A 198 -1.21 8.43 7.65
C PHE A 198 -2.38 8.05 6.73
N VAL A 199 -2.19 8.21 5.42
CA VAL A 199 -3.24 7.91 4.43
C VAL A 199 -2.82 6.72 3.59
N ASP A 200 -3.57 5.62 3.71
CA ASP A 200 -3.46 4.46 2.82
C ASP A 200 -4.40 4.69 1.62
N MET A 201 -3.82 5.17 0.53
CA MET A 201 -4.56 5.47 -0.70
C MET A 201 -4.58 4.33 -1.71
N ALA A 202 -4.20 3.10 -1.33
CA ALA A 202 -4.00 1.99 -2.26
C ALA A 202 -5.19 1.76 -3.21
N HIS A 203 -6.43 1.83 -2.71
CA HIS A 203 -7.64 1.61 -3.52
C HIS A 203 -8.01 2.80 -4.42
N VAL A 204 -7.51 3.99 -4.12
CA VAL A 204 -7.85 5.23 -4.85
C VAL A 204 -6.63 5.91 -5.47
N ALA A 205 -5.46 5.27 -5.43
CA ALA A 205 -4.20 5.87 -5.90
C ALA A 205 -4.26 6.35 -7.36
N GLY A 206 -4.96 5.62 -8.24
CA GLY A 206 -5.16 6.05 -9.62
C GLY A 206 -6.02 7.31 -9.73
N LEU A 207 -7.05 7.44 -8.88
CA LEU A 207 -7.92 8.63 -8.84
C LEU A 207 -7.17 9.83 -8.26
N VAL A 208 -6.35 9.61 -7.22
CA VAL A 208 -5.46 10.64 -6.65
C VAL A 208 -4.46 11.12 -7.70
N ALA A 209 -3.81 10.21 -8.42
CA ALA A 209 -2.86 10.56 -9.48
C ALA A 209 -3.51 11.32 -10.65
N ALA A 210 -4.81 11.12 -10.87
CA ALA A 210 -5.59 11.81 -11.90
C ALA A 210 -6.26 13.11 -11.41
N ASP A 211 -6.02 13.50 -10.16
CA ASP A 211 -6.60 14.70 -9.52
C ASP A 211 -8.15 14.72 -9.53
N VAL A 212 -8.76 13.56 -9.33
CA VAL A 212 -10.22 13.38 -9.29
C VAL A 212 -10.75 12.85 -7.95
N TYR A 213 -9.84 12.70 -6.97
CA TYR A 213 -10.17 12.24 -5.62
C TYR A 213 -9.40 13.04 -4.57
#